data_e5f742ed36cce76f0b862e4fef9b8e16
#
_entry.id   e5f742ed36cce76f0b862e4fef9b8e16
#
_cell.length_a   1.000
_cell.length_b   1.000
_cell.length_c   1.000
_cell.angle_alpha   90.00
_cell.angle_beta   90.00
_cell.angle_gamma   90.00
#
_symmetry.space_group_name_H-M   'P 1'
#
loop_
_entity.id
_entity.type
_entity.pdbx_description
1 polymer ?
#
loop_
_entity_poly.entity_id
_entity_poly.type
_entity_poly.pdbx_seq_one_letter_code
_entity_poly.pdbx_strand_id
1 'polypeptide(L)'
;MFDFSIVTHWIDNLLRSVMPGWGALLVEFVLVGVVLLLLYAVLALFYIYFERKVCGAFQCRLGPNRVGPLGLLQSFADMFKILIKELIPLNNIDKFLFNLAPFLVIVASFAAFAVLPWGKGLQIIDFNIGIFFLTAVSSIGVLGILLAGWSSNNKYTLIGALRSGAQMISYELSIGLSIMTIVLLSGTMSVTGLVEGQKDLWFIFQGHIPAVIAFIVYMIAGTAETNRGPFDLPEAESELTAGYHTEYSG
;
A
#
# COMPACT_ATOMS: atom_id res chain seq x y z
N MET A 1 5.78 10.35 -19.52
CA MET A 1 5.61 8.96 -19.08
C MET A 1 6.57 8.09 -19.89
N PHE A 2 7.41 7.28 -19.28
CA PHE A 2 8.32 6.40 -20.00
C PHE A 2 7.53 5.35 -20.80
N ASP A 3 7.98 5.04 -22.01
CA ASP A 3 7.31 4.09 -22.90
C ASP A 3 7.98 2.72 -22.80
N PHE A 4 7.30 1.77 -22.20
CA PHE A 4 7.76 0.40 -22.01
C PHE A 4 7.09 -0.59 -22.98
N SER A 5 6.22 -0.11 -23.88
CA SER A 5 5.46 -0.97 -24.79
C SER A 5 6.35 -1.86 -25.66
N ILE A 6 7.51 -1.35 -26.06
CA ILE A 6 8.48 -2.12 -26.88
C ILE A 6 8.99 -3.35 -26.12
N VAL A 7 9.32 -3.18 -24.84
CA VAL A 7 9.86 -4.25 -23.99
C VAL A 7 8.79 -5.29 -23.69
N THR A 8 7.58 -4.85 -23.34
CA THR A 8 6.47 -5.77 -23.05
C THR A 8 6.05 -6.59 -24.28
N HIS A 9 5.94 -5.96 -25.44
CA HIS A 9 5.66 -6.69 -26.69
C HIS A 9 6.79 -7.65 -27.09
N TRP A 10 8.04 -7.29 -26.86
CA TRP A 10 9.17 -8.17 -27.14
C TRP A 10 9.12 -9.43 -26.24
N ILE A 11 8.83 -9.28 -24.95
CA ILE A 11 8.68 -10.39 -24.01
C ILE A 11 7.51 -11.29 -24.41
N ASP A 12 6.34 -10.72 -24.71
CA ASP A 12 5.15 -11.49 -25.14
C ASP A 12 5.45 -12.31 -26.41
N ASN A 13 6.05 -11.69 -27.44
CA ASN A 13 6.42 -12.37 -28.66
C ASN A 13 7.43 -13.52 -28.43
N LEU A 14 8.41 -13.31 -27.54
CA LEU A 14 9.40 -14.32 -27.21
C LEU A 14 8.76 -15.50 -26.46
N LEU A 15 7.87 -15.25 -25.52
CA LEU A 15 7.17 -16.31 -24.79
C LEU A 15 6.22 -17.12 -25.71
N ARG A 16 5.47 -16.45 -26.58
CA ARG A 16 4.57 -17.11 -27.55
C ARG A 16 5.30 -17.90 -28.60
N SER A 17 6.57 -17.61 -28.89
CA SER A 17 7.39 -18.41 -29.80
C SER A 17 7.84 -19.74 -29.21
N VAL A 18 7.90 -19.86 -27.87
CA VAL A 18 8.45 -21.02 -27.15
C VAL A 18 7.33 -21.89 -26.54
N MET A 19 6.20 -21.28 -26.18
CA MET A 19 5.13 -21.95 -25.42
C MET A 19 3.75 -21.74 -26.04
N PRO A 20 2.78 -22.64 -25.74
CA PRO A 20 1.39 -22.43 -26.14
C PRO A 20 0.82 -21.18 -25.42
N GLY A 21 -0.12 -20.47 -26.05
CA GLY A 21 -0.60 -19.16 -25.63
C GLY A 21 -1.06 -19.08 -24.17
N TRP A 22 -1.68 -20.14 -23.62
CA TRP A 22 -2.05 -20.18 -22.21
C TRP A 22 -0.83 -20.28 -21.26
N GLY A 23 0.24 -20.99 -21.70
CA GLY A 23 1.49 -21.10 -20.95
C GLY A 23 2.25 -19.77 -20.92
N ALA A 24 2.29 -19.05 -22.06
CA ALA A 24 2.88 -17.71 -22.14
C ALA A 24 2.19 -16.75 -21.17
N LEU A 25 0.85 -16.73 -21.15
CA LEU A 25 0.08 -15.90 -20.21
C LEU A 25 0.38 -16.21 -18.76
N LEU A 26 0.47 -17.48 -18.36
CA LEU A 26 0.82 -17.86 -16.98
C LEU A 26 2.21 -17.35 -16.59
N VAL A 27 3.19 -17.52 -17.48
CA VAL A 27 4.56 -17.04 -17.23
C VAL A 27 4.61 -15.52 -17.13
N GLU A 28 3.88 -14.80 -17.97
CA GLU A 28 3.75 -13.35 -17.90
C GLU A 28 3.15 -12.90 -16.57
N PHE A 29 2.04 -13.50 -16.11
CA PHE A 29 1.44 -13.18 -14.82
C PHE A 29 2.41 -13.39 -13.66
N VAL A 30 3.13 -14.51 -13.65
CA VAL A 30 4.13 -14.80 -12.61
C VAL A 30 5.27 -13.79 -12.68
N LEU A 31 5.79 -13.49 -13.85
CA LEU A 31 6.88 -12.55 -14.06
C LEU A 31 6.49 -11.14 -13.61
N VAL A 32 5.32 -10.66 -14.02
CA VAL A 32 4.80 -9.36 -13.63
C VAL A 32 4.57 -9.32 -12.10
N GLY A 33 4.00 -10.38 -11.52
CA GLY A 33 3.83 -10.51 -10.07
C GLY A 33 5.15 -10.41 -9.32
N VAL A 34 6.18 -11.13 -9.76
CA VAL A 34 7.51 -11.08 -9.14
C VAL A 34 8.16 -9.70 -9.28
N VAL A 35 8.06 -9.07 -10.46
CA VAL A 35 8.60 -7.71 -10.69
C VAL A 35 7.91 -6.70 -9.77
N LEU A 36 6.59 -6.77 -9.62
CA LEU A 36 5.84 -5.89 -8.72
C LEU A 36 6.22 -6.11 -7.24
N LEU A 37 6.36 -7.37 -6.82
CA LEU A 37 6.83 -7.70 -5.48
C LEU A 37 8.19 -7.09 -5.18
N LEU A 38 9.14 -7.25 -6.11
CA LEU A 38 10.48 -6.68 -5.98
C LEU A 38 10.44 -5.15 -5.96
N LEU A 39 9.66 -4.54 -6.84
CA LEU A 39 9.48 -3.08 -6.87
C LEU A 39 8.91 -2.58 -5.54
N TYR A 40 7.85 -3.22 -5.04
CA TYR A 40 7.24 -2.88 -3.75
C TYR A 40 8.25 -3.00 -2.60
N ALA A 41 8.99 -4.12 -2.54
CA ALA A 41 9.99 -4.35 -1.50
C ALA A 41 11.10 -3.28 -1.54
N VAL A 42 11.62 -2.95 -2.72
CA VAL A 42 12.66 -1.91 -2.88
C VAL A 42 12.13 -0.53 -2.48
N LEU A 43 10.92 -0.17 -2.92
CA LEU A 43 10.30 1.10 -2.53
C LEU A 43 10.07 1.18 -1.03
N ALA A 44 9.55 0.12 -0.40
CA ALA A 44 9.32 0.07 1.04
C ALA A 44 10.63 0.27 1.83
N LEU A 45 11.70 -0.44 1.46
CA LEU A 45 13.01 -0.28 2.09
C LEU A 45 13.58 1.13 1.93
N PHE A 46 13.40 1.73 0.74
CA PHE A 46 13.83 3.09 0.48
C PHE A 46 13.04 4.12 1.31
N TYR A 47 11.71 3.99 1.38
CA TYR A 47 10.87 4.90 2.17
C TYR A 47 11.17 4.81 3.66
N ILE A 48 11.40 3.61 4.22
CA ILE A 48 11.80 3.42 5.63
C ILE A 48 13.14 4.12 5.90
N TYR A 49 14.10 3.97 5.00
CA TYR A 49 15.39 4.66 5.13
C TYR A 49 15.23 6.17 5.10
N PHE A 50 14.45 6.69 4.13
CA PHE A 50 14.21 8.11 3.96
C PHE A 50 13.49 8.72 5.18
N GLU A 51 12.45 8.05 5.68
CA GLU A 51 11.72 8.45 6.88
C GLU A 51 12.68 8.61 8.07
N ARG A 52 13.51 7.59 8.34
CA ARG A 52 14.48 7.63 9.45
C ARG A 52 15.52 8.74 9.30
N LYS A 53 15.95 9.06 8.08
CA LYS A 53 16.86 10.18 7.80
C LYS A 53 16.20 11.53 8.06
N VAL A 54 15.01 11.73 7.53
CA VAL A 54 14.26 12.98 7.69
C VAL A 54 13.90 13.21 9.15
N CYS A 55 13.34 12.22 9.83
CA CYS A 55 13.02 12.31 11.26
C CYS A 55 14.29 12.58 12.09
N GLY A 56 15.42 11.96 11.75
CA GLY A 56 16.69 12.24 12.40
C GLY A 56 17.10 13.69 12.26
N ALA A 57 17.00 14.27 11.07
CA ALA A 57 17.31 15.67 10.81
C ALA A 57 16.42 16.63 11.61
N PHE A 58 15.11 16.39 11.65
CA PHE A 58 14.18 17.18 12.47
C PHE A 58 14.46 17.10 13.97
N GLN A 59 14.95 15.93 14.44
CA GLN A 59 15.31 15.72 15.84
C GLN A 59 16.76 16.13 16.17
N CYS A 60 17.46 16.81 15.26
CA CYS A 60 18.86 17.22 15.41
C CYS A 60 19.81 16.05 15.74
N ARG A 61 19.54 14.84 15.22
CA ARG A 61 20.37 13.63 15.36
C ARG A 61 20.72 13.03 14.01
N LEU A 62 21.83 12.29 13.96
CA LEU A 62 22.21 11.53 12.79
C LEU A 62 21.27 10.32 12.65
N GLY A 63 20.55 10.23 11.53
CA GLY A 63 19.82 9.01 11.16
C GLY A 63 20.78 7.84 10.89
N PRO A 64 20.29 6.71 10.32
CA PRO A 64 21.14 5.56 10.00
C PRO A 64 22.37 5.98 9.18
N ASN A 65 23.59 5.63 9.64
CA ASN A 65 24.82 6.08 8.99
C ASN A 65 25.96 5.03 9.00
N ARG A 66 25.80 3.89 9.71
CA ARG A 66 26.90 2.94 9.93
C ARG A 66 26.91 1.76 8.98
N VAL A 67 25.74 1.30 8.51
CA VAL A 67 25.63 0.10 7.67
C VAL A 67 25.59 0.51 6.21
N GLY A 68 26.70 0.28 5.49
CA GLY A 68 26.86 0.69 4.11
C GLY A 68 27.09 2.20 3.91
N PRO A 69 27.23 2.66 2.66
CA PRO A 69 27.39 4.08 2.37
C PRO A 69 26.20 4.89 2.89
N LEU A 70 26.47 5.87 3.75
CA LEU A 70 25.45 6.75 4.35
C LEU A 70 24.32 6.00 5.10
N GLY A 71 24.50 4.71 5.43
CA GLY A 71 23.47 3.91 6.10
C GLY A 71 22.39 3.31 5.20
N LEU A 72 22.57 3.31 3.87
CA LEU A 72 21.61 2.79 2.89
C LEU A 72 21.25 1.31 3.12
N LEU A 73 22.21 0.50 3.56
CA LEU A 73 21.99 -0.93 3.79
C LEU A 73 21.31 -1.24 5.14
N GLN A 74 21.01 -0.24 5.96
CA GLN A 74 20.37 -0.45 7.26
C GLN A 74 18.97 -1.08 7.11
N SER A 75 18.17 -0.61 6.17
CA SER A 75 16.82 -1.16 5.95
C SER A 75 16.86 -2.62 5.50
N PHE A 76 17.87 -3.01 4.70
CA PHE A 76 18.09 -4.41 4.32
C PHE A 76 18.46 -5.26 5.54
N ALA A 77 19.36 -4.77 6.39
CA ALA A 77 19.74 -5.47 7.61
C ALA A 77 18.55 -5.68 8.55
N ASP A 78 17.70 -4.67 8.68
CA ASP A 78 16.46 -4.74 9.47
C ASP A 78 15.47 -5.76 8.88
N MET A 79 15.32 -5.80 7.56
CA MET A 79 14.47 -6.79 6.87
C MET A 79 14.97 -8.23 7.14
N PHE A 80 16.27 -8.49 6.97
CA PHE A 80 16.83 -9.81 7.27
C PHE A 80 16.67 -10.19 8.74
N LYS A 81 16.83 -9.24 9.65
CA LYS A 81 16.59 -9.47 11.08
C LYS A 81 15.17 -9.93 11.37
N ILE A 82 14.16 -9.32 10.72
CA ILE A 82 12.76 -9.71 10.89
C ILE A 82 12.50 -11.10 10.28
N LEU A 83 13.06 -11.39 9.11
CA LEU A 83 12.89 -12.70 8.44
C LEU A 83 13.49 -13.88 9.23
N ILE A 84 14.57 -13.64 9.97
CA ILE A 84 15.24 -14.67 10.78
C ILE A 84 14.62 -14.78 12.17
N LYS A 85 13.75 -13.83 12.56
CA LYS A 85 13.11 -13.80 13.87
C LYS A 85 12.19 -15.02 14.05
N GLU A 86 12.29 -15.65 15.21
CA GLU A 86 11.46 -16.80 15.56
C GLU A 86 9.99 -16.42 15.69
N LEU A 87 9.10 -17.21 15.08
CA LEU A 87 7.67 -17.09 15.23
C LEU A 87 7.23 -17.81 16.50
N ILE A 88 6.72 -17.06 17.47
CA ILE A 88 6.24 -17.61 18.75
C ILE A 88 4.83 -18.18 18.55
N PRO A 89 4.62 -19.50 18.70
CA PRO A 89 3.29 -20.07 18.56
C PRO A 89 2.43 -19.74 19.77
N LEU A 90 1.31 -19.07 19.53
CA LEU A 90 0.32 -18.77 20.54
C LEU A 90 -0.69 -19.93 20.66
N ASN A 91 -1.02 -20.35 21.89
CA ASN A 91 -1.87 -21.50 22.13
C ASN A 91 -3.37 -21.17 22.13
N ASN A 92 -3.75 -19.94 22.41
CA ASN A 92 -5.13 -19.55 22.68
C ASN A 92 -5.72 -18.61 21.61
N ILE A 93 -5.36 -18.84 20.34
CA ILE A 93 -5.78 -18.05 19.18
C ILE A 93 -6.57 -18.91 18.19
N ASP A 94 -7.39 -18.29 17.37
CA ASP A 94 -7.92 -18.91 16.15
C ASP A 94 -6.84 -18.89 15.06
N LYS A 95 -6.11 -20.01 14.92
CA LYS A 95 -4.95 -20.13 14.02
C LYS A 95 -5.28 -19.84 12.56
N PHE A 96 -6.47 -20.20 12.10
CA PHE A 96 -6.86 -19.96 10.70
C PHE A 96 -7.06 -18.46 10.44
N LEU A 97 -7.88 -17.79 11.25
CA LEU A 97 -8.16 -16.37 11.11
C LEU A 97 -6.91 -15.51 11.41
N PHE A 98 -6.10 -15.93 12.38
CA PHE A 98 -4.86 -15.25 12.73
C PHE A 98 -3.85 -15.19 11.57
N ASN A 99 -3.70 -16.29 10.82
CA ASN A 99 -2.84 -16.33 9.64
C ASN A 99 -3.50 -15.67 8.41
N LEU A 100 -4.83 -15.71 8.30
CA LEU A 100 -5.57 -15.11 7.20
C LEU A 100 -5.51 -13.58 7.24
N ALA A 101 -5.51 -13.00 8.43
CA ALA A 101 -5.55 -11.55 8.61
C ALA A 101 -4.40 -10.80 7.91
N PRO A 102 -3.11 -11.09 8.17
CA PRO A 102 -2.01 -10.42 7.47
C PRO A 102 -2.00 -10.76 5.97
N PHE A 103 -2.45 -11.95 5.58
CA PHE A 103 -2.58 -12.31 4.17
C PHE A 103 -3.57 -11.41 3.45
N LEU A 104 -4.73 -11.09 4.04
CA LEU A 104 -5.71 -10.17 3.45
C LEU A 104 -5.14 -8.76 3.28
N VAL A 105 -4.42 -8.24 4.27
CA VAL A 105 -3.78 -6.91 4.20
C VAL A 105 -2.76 -6.86 3.05
N ILE A 106 -1.93 -7.90 2.94
CA ILE A 106 -0.91 -7.98 1.89
C ILE A 106 -1.58 -8.09 0.51
N VAL A 107 -2.57 -8.97 0.34
CA VAL A 107 -3.29 -9.14 -0.92
C VAL A 107 -3.96 -7.84 -1.36
N ALA A 108 -4.59 -7.11 -0.44
CA ALA A 108 -5.18 -5.80 -0.73
C ALA A 108 -4.13 -4.83 -1.26
N SER A 109 -2.98 -4.72 -0.59
CA SER A 109 -1.90 -3.83 -1.01
C SER A 109 -1.38 -4.18 -2.41
N PHE A 110 -1.16 -5.47 -2.71
CA PHE A 110 -0.69 -5.89 -4.04
C PHE A 110 -1.74 -5.70 -5.13
N ALA A 111 -3.00 -5.97 -4.85
CA ALA A 111 -4.06 -5.81 -5.84
C ALA A 111 -4.22 -4.33 -6.26
N ALA A 112 -3.97 -3.38 -5.36
CA ALA A 112 -3.96 -1.96 -5.70
C ALA A 112 -2.89 -1.62 -6.75
N PHE A 113 -1.70 -2.22 -6.69
CA PHE A 113 -0.64 -1.98 -7.67
C PHE A 113 -0.97 -2.48 -9.09
N ALA A 114 -1.90 -3.44 -9.22
CA ALA A 114 -2.28 -3.97 -10.52
C ALA A 114 -2.93 -2.94 -11.45
N VAL A 115 -3.58 -1.92 -10.90
CA VAL A 115 -4.31 -0.89 -11.65
C VAL A 115 -3.51 0.39 -11.81
N LEU A 116 -2.41 0.56 -11.06
CA LEU A 116 -1.59 1.78 -11.14
C LEU A 116 -0.76 1.79 -12.43
N PRO A 117 -0.83 2.87 -13.25
CA PRO A 117 0.00 3.03 -14.43
C PRO A 117 1.41 3.51 -14.05
N TRP A 118 2.37 2.61 -14.06
CA TRP A 118 3.79 2.91 -13.79
C TRP A 118 4.51 3.55 -14.96
N GLY A 119 4.04 3.28 -16.16
CA GLY A 119 4.58 3.82 -17.39
C GLY A 119 3.62 3.55 -18.55
N LYS A 120 3.89 4.12 -19.72
CA LYS A 120 3.13 3.82 -20.93
C LYS A 120 3.43 2.38 -21.35
N GLY A 121 2.39 1.53 -21.41
CA GLY A 121 2.55 0.09 -21.64
C GLY A 121 3.05 -0.70 -20.42
N LEU A 122 3.19 -0.09 -19.24
CA LEU A 122 3.56 -0.75 -17.98
C LEU A 122 2.42 -0.61 -16.97
N GLN A 123 1.33 -1.27 -17.25
CA GLN A 123 0.15 -1.42 -16.40
C GLN A 123 -0.35 -2.84 -16.57
N ILE A 124 -0.74 -3.51 -15.48
CA ILE A 124 -1.18 -4.90 -15.58
C ILE A 124 -2.57 -4.96 -16.16
N ILE A 125 -3.48 -4.14 -15.63
CA ILE A 125 -4.89 -4.12 -16.05
C ILE A 125 -5.36 -2.67 -16.09
N ASP A 126 -5.90 -2.25 -17.23
CA ASP A 126 -6.61 -0.97 -17.38
C ASP A 126 -8.11 -1.20 -17.27
N PHE A 127 -8.68 -0.84 -16.12
CA PHE A 127 -10.12 -0.90 -15.88
C PHE A 127 -10.76 0.46 -16.14
N ASN A 128 -11.88 0.47 -16.84
CA ASN A 128 -12.71 1.67 -16.98
C ASN A 128 -13.20 2.23 -15.61
N ILE A 129 -13.25 1.36 -14.59
CA ILE A 129 -13.64 1.67 -13.21
C ILE A 129 -12.45 1.49 -12.24
N GLY A 130 -11.23 1.81 -12.68
CA GLY A 130 -9.99 1.59 -11.91
C GLY A 130 -9.99 2.26 -10.54
N ILE A 131 -10.53 3.47 -10.43
CA ILE A 131 -10.67 4.18 -9.15
C ILE A 131 -11.59 3.43 -8.17
N PHE A 132 -12.74 2.94 -8.65
CA PHE A 132 -13.64 2.15 -7.82
C PHE A 132 -12.99 0.85 -7.34
N PHE A 133 -12.21 0.21 -8.22
CA PHE A 133 -11.45 -0.98 -7.85
C PHE A 133 -10.42 -0.67 -6.75
N LEU A 134 -9.67 0.44 -6.85
CA LEU A 134 -8.69 0.84 -5.83
C LEU A 134 -9.35 1.04 -4.46
N THR A 135 -10.47 1.78 -4.40
CA THR A 135 -11.18 2.00 -3.15
C THR A 135 -11.81 0.72 -2.58
N ALA A 136 -12.34 -0.15 -3.43
CA ALA A 136 -12.89 -1.43 -2.98
C ALA A 136 -11.81 -2.38 -2.43
N VAL A 137 -10.63 -2.37 -3.01
CA VAL A 137 -9.51 -3.21 -2.55
C VAL A 137 -8.92 -2.69 -1.25
N SER A 138 -8.84 -1.37 -1.04
CA SER A 138 -8.37 -0.80 0.24
C SER A 138 -9.23 -1.26 1.42
N SER A 139 -10.55 -1.34 1.23
CA SER A 139 -11.49 -1.81 2.26
C SER A 139 -11.23 -3.26 2.73
N ILE A 140 -10.62 -4.11 1.89
CA ILE A 140 -10.22 -5.47 2.30
C ILE A 140 -9.14 -5.42 3.38
N GLY A 141 -8.24 -4.41 3.34
CA GLY A 141 -7.23 -4.20 4.36
C GLY A 141 -7.82 -3.97 5.75
N VAL A 142 -8.91 -3.21 5.83
CA VAL A 142 -9.65 -2.96 7.09
C VAL A 142 -10.19 -4.25 7.68
N LEU A 143 -10.76 -5.14 6.83
CA LEU A 143 -11.22 -6.46 7.28
C LEU A 143 -10.07 -7.30 7.84
N GLY A 144 -8.89 -7.24 7.22
CA GLY A 144 -7.68 -7.91 7.72
C GLY A 144 -7.31 -7.45 9.14
N ILE A 145 -7.33 -6.15 9.41
CA ILE A 145 -7.02 -5.59 10.74
C ILE A 145 -8.06 -6.02 11.78
N LEU A 146 -9.35 -5.96 11.44
CA LEU A 146 -10.42 -6.41 12.34
C LEU A 146 -10.30 -7.91 12.67
N LEU A 147 -9.98 -8.73 11.68
CA LEU A 147 -9.74 -10.17 11.87
C LEU A 147 -8.50 -10.43 12.73
N ALA A 148 -7.44 -9.65 12.57
CA ALA A 148 -6.23 -9.76 13.39
C ALA A 148 -6.55 -9.56 14.88
N GLY A 149 -7.29 -8.51 15.21
CA GLY A 149 -7.69 -8.25 16.59
C GLY A 149 -8.65 -9.30 17.16
N TRP A 150 -9.62 -9.77 16.34
CA TRP A 150 -10.57 -10.78 16.76
C TRP A 150 -9.91 -12.13 17.03
N SER A 151 -9.06 -12.59 16.11
CA SER A 151 -8.43 -13.92 16.18
C SER A 151 -7.37 -14.05 17.26
N SER A 152 -6.82 -12.93 17.74
CA SER A 152 -5.78 -12.88 18.77
C SER A 152 -6.27 -13.25 20.17
N ASN A 153 -7.59 -13.32 20.38
CA ASN A 153 -8.24 -13.65 21.67
C ASN A 153 -7.69 -12.85 22.88
N ASN A 154 -7.25 -11.61 22.63
CA ASN A 154 -6.76 -10.68 23.63
C ASN A 154 -7.63 -9.42 23.61
N LYS A 155 -8.09 -8.97 24.78
CA LYS A 155 -8.95 -7.79 24.90
C LYS A 155 -8.28 -6.49 24.42
N TYR A 156 -6.97 -6.35 24.59
CA TYR A 156 -6.24 -5.17 24.12
C TYR A 156 -6.13 -5.13 22.60
N THR A 157 -5.85 -6.27 21.97
CA THR A 157 -5.82 -6.38 20.51
C THR A 157 -7.20 -6.14 19.89
N LEU A 158 -8.27 -6.64 20.52
CA LEU A 158 -9.63 -6.42 20.07
C LEU A 158 -10.02 -4.94 20.13
N ILE A 159 -9.73 -4.25 21.24
CA ILE A 159 -9.99 -2.81 21.38
C ILE A 159 -9.15 -2.03 20.36
N GLY A 160 -7.87 -2.37 20.18
CA GLY A 160 -7.00 -1.75 19.19
C GLY A 160 -7.54 -1.91 17.78
N ALA A 161 -7.98 -3.12 17.39
CA ALA A 161 -8.56 -3.39 16.09
C ALA A 161 -9.88 -2.63 15.86
N LEU A 162 -10.75 -2.53 16.85
CA LEU A 162 -11.99 -1.76 16.76
C LEU A 162 -11.72 -0.26 16.58
N ARG A 163 -10.76 0.31 17.33
CA ARG A 163 -10.34 1.70 17.18
C ARG A 163 -9.76 1.96 15.79
N SER A 164 -8.87 1.05 15.32
CA SER A 164 -8.27 1.11 13.99
C SER A 164 -9.33 1.03 12.89
N GLY A 165 -10.21 0.04 12.96
CA GLY A 165 -11.28 -0.13 11.98
C GLY A 165 -12.22 1.08 11.92
N ALA A 166 -12.62 1.64 13.07
CA ALA A 166 -13.45 2.83 13.12
C ALA A 166 -12.75 4.05 12.49
N GLN A 167 -11.46 4.24 12.76
CA GLN A 167 -10.67 5.30 12.14
C GLN A 167 -10.60 5.09 10.62
N MET A 168 -10.15 3.93 10.15
CA MET A 168 -9.96 3.67 8.73
C MET A 168 -11.25 3.81 7.93
N ILE A 169 -12.37 3.24 8.39
CA ILE A 169 -13.68 3.38 7.73
C ILE A 169 -14.11 4.86 7.64
N SER A 170 -13.91 5.64 8.69
CA SER A 170 -14.27 7.07 8.71
C SER A 170 -13.44 7.88 7.71
N TYR A 171 -12.14 7.63 7.62
CA TYR A 171 -11.26 8.36 6.69
C TYR A 171 -11.34 7.83 5.26
N GLU A 172 -11.63 6.54 5.06
CA GLU A 172 -11.88 5.96 3.73
C GLU A 172 -13.07 6.65 3.04
N LEU A 173 -14.13 6.97 3.78
CA LEU A 173 -15.24 7.75 3.24
C LEU A 173 -14.78 9.14 2.78
N SER A 174 -13.95 9.82 3.56
CA SER A 174 -13.42 11.14 3.22
C SER A 174 -12.49 11.10 1.99
N ILE A 175 -11.65 10.06 1.89
CA ILE A 175 -10.81 9.79 0.72
C ILE A 175 -11.68 9.56 -0.51
N GLY A 176 -12.70 8.69 -0.40
CA GLY A 176 -13.60 8.39 -1.49
C GLY A 176 -14.33 9.63 -2.03
N LEU A 177 -14.82 10.51 -1.16
CA LEU A 177 -15.45 11.78 -1.56
C LEU A 177 -14.46 12.74 -2.24
N SER A 178 -13.23 12.81 -1.74
CA SER A 178 -12.18 13.64 -2.35
C SER A 178 -11.81 13.14 -3.75
N ILE A 179 -11.66 11.83 -3.92
CA ILE A 179 -11.39 11.21 -5.22
C ILE A 179 -12.58 11.41 -6.16
N MET A 180 -13.82 11.31 -5.67
CA MET A 180 -15.03 11.52 -6.48
C MET A 180 -15.06 12.94 -7.08
N THR A 181 -14.54 13.95 -6.37
CA THR A 181 -14.40 15.31 -6.91
C THR A 181 -13.52 15.32 -8.17
N ILE A 182 -12.41 14.58 -8.16
CA ILE A 182 -11.52 14.47 -9.32
C ILE A 182 -12.16 13.66 -10.45
N VAL A 183 -12.90 12.60 -10.14
CA VAL A 183 -13.66 11.81 -11.12
C VAL A 183 -14.70 12.68 -11.83
N LEU A 184 -15.41 13.54 -11.09
CA LEU A 184 -16.38 14.47 -11.66
C LEU A 184 -15.74 15.52 -12.57
N LEU A 185 -14.54 16.00 -12.23
CA LEU A 185 -13.80 16.95 -13.06
C LEU A 185 -13.26 16.30 -14.35
N SER A 186 -12.79 15.07 -14.26
CA SER A 186 -12.20 14.35 -15.39
C SER A 186 -13.22 13.66 -16.30
N GLY A 187 -14.41 13.35 -15.76
CA GLY A 187 -15.44 12.58 -16.46
C GLY A 187 -15.10 11.10 -16.66
N THR A 188 -14.04 10.57 -16.01
CA THR A 188 -13.61 9.18 -16.15
C THR A 188 -13.23 8.57 -14.81
N MET A 189 -13.46 7.25 -14.64
CA MET A 189 -13.00 6.46 -13.50
C MET A 189 -11.75 5.63 -13.83
N SER A 190 -11.26 5.65 -15.08
CA SER A 190 -10.02 4.98 -15.46
C SER A 190 -8.83 5.76 -14.90
N VAL A 191 -7.88 5.03 -14.26
CA VAL A 191 -6.66 5.66 -13.70
C VAL A 191 -5.79 6.23 -14.82
N THR A 192 -5.69 5.53 -15.94
CA THR A 192 -4.97 6.00 -17.13
C THR A 192 -5.61 7.27 -17.68
N GLY A 193 -6.95 7.31 -17.78
CA GLY A 193 -7.69 8.50 -18.22
C GLY A 193 -7.46 9.72 -17.31
N LEU A 194 -7.38 9.52 -15.99
CA LEU A 194 -7.04 10.57 -15.04
C LEU A 194 -5.62 11.13 -15.26
N VAL A 195 -4.64 10.23 -15.51
CA VAL A 195 -3.26 10.65 -15.79
C VAL A 195 -3.20 11.42 -17.12
N GLU A 196 -3.93 10.98 -18.13
CA GLU A 196 -4.00 11.66 -19.43
C GLU A 196 -4.65 13.03 -19.36
N GLY A 197 -5.70 13.17 -18.56
CA GLY A 197 -6.40 14.44 -18.35
C GLY A 197 -5.56 15.52 -17.66
N GLN A 198 -4.43 15.12 -17.04
CA GLN A 198 -3.51 16.04 -16.35
C GLN A 198 -2.25 16.40 -17.15
N LYS A 199 -2.17 16.06 -18.44
CA LYS A 199 -0.97 16.32 -19.25
C LYS A 199 -0.65 17.82 -19.35
N ASP A 200 -1.66 18.65 -19.50
CA ASP A 200 -1.47 20.09 -19.69
C ASP A 200 -1.46 20.84 -18.36
N LEU A 201 -2.37 20.50 -17.46
CA LEU A 201 -2.50 21.14 -16.16
C LEU A 201 -3.04 20.16 -15.13
N TRP A 202 -2.54 20.17 -13.92
CA TRP A 202 -3.01 19.31 -12.84
C TRP A 202 -4.43 19.68 -12.41
N PHE A 203 -5.24 18.70 -12.06
CA PHE A 203 -6.63 18.89 -11.64
C PHE A 203 -6.78 19.83 -10.43
N ILE A 204 -5.79 19.91 -9.55
CA ILE A 204 -5.80 20.84 -8.43
C ILE A 204 -5.93 22.30 -8.89
N PHE A 205 -5.38 22.64 -10.05
CA PHE A 205 -5.46 23.99 -10.64
C PHE A 205 -6.66 24.11 -11.59
N GLN A 206 -7.01 23.05 -12.32
CA GLN A 206 -8.16 23.03 -13.23
C GLN A 206 -9.49 23.17 -12.49
N GLY A 207 -9.65 22.46 -11.35
CA GLY A 207 -10.88 22.41 -10.57
C GLY A 207 -11.06 23.58 -9.59
N HIS A 208 -10.19 24.58 -9.63
CA HIS A 208 -10.26 25.79 -8.80
C HIS A 208 -10.39 25.46 -7.30
N ILE A 209 -11.23 26.21 -6.56
CA ILE A 209 -11.39 26.06 -5.10
C ILE A 209 -11.85 24.66 -4.67
N PRO A 210 -12.84 24.00 -5.30
CA PRO A 210 -13.25 22.65 -4.90
C PRO A 210 -12.14 21.61 -4.99
N ALA A 211 -11.28 21.66 -6.02
CA ALA A 211 -10.19 20.71 -6.17
C ALA A 211 -9.09 20.91 -5.12
N VAL A 212 -8.81 22.16 -4.75
CA VAL A 212 -7.86 22.47 -3.66
C VAL A 212 -8.38 21.96 -2.33
N ILE A 213 -9.67 22.15 -2.02
CA ILE A 213 -10.28 21.63 -0.80
C ILE A 213 -10.23 20.10 -0.80
N ALA A 214 -10.61 19.44 -1.89
CA ALA A 214 -10.55 17.98 -2.03
C ALA A 214 -9.12 17.46 -1.83
N PHE A 215 -8.11 18.16 -2.36
CA PHE A 215 -6.70 17.80 -2.17
C PHE A 215 -6.28 17.87 -0.70
N ILE A 216 -6.65 18.96 0.01
CA ILE A 216 -6.33 19.11 1.44
C ILE A 216 -7.01 18.00 2.26
N VAL A 217 -8.30 17.73 2.01
CA VAL A 217 -9.04 16.66 2.69
C VAL A 217 -8.39 15.29 2.41
N TYR A 218 -8.02 15.03 1.15
CA TYR A 218 -7.33 13.81 0.76
C TYR A 218 -6.00 13.64 1.50
N MET A 219 -5.19 14.68 1.61
CA MET A 219 -3.91 14.66 2.31
C MET A 219 -4.08 14.34 3.80
N ILE A 220 -5.06 14.96 4.46
CA ILE A 220 -5.35 14.71 5.89
C ILE A 220 -5.88 13.27 6.08
N ALA A 221 -6.84 12.86 5.26
CA ALA A 221 -7.43 11.53 5.35
C ALA A 221 -6.41 10.42 4.99
N GLY A 222 -5.55 10.64 4.02
CA GLY A 222 -4.47 9.71 3.66
C GLY A 222 -3.42 9.55 4.76
N THR A 223 -3.09 10.61 5.51
CA THR A 223 -2.21 10.47 6.69
C THR A 223 -2.89 9.67 7.80
N ALA A 224 -4.19 9.78 7.94
CA ALA A 224 -4.95 8.99 8.91
C ALA A 224 -5.04 7.50 8.51
N GLU A 225 -5.17 7.20 7.22
CA GLU A 225 -5.18 5.83 6.70
C GLU A 225 -3.82 5.13 6.88
N THR A 226 -2.72 5.88 6.80
CA THR A 226 -1.37 5.33 7.05
C THR A 226 -1.03 5.17 8.53
N ASN A 227 -1.99 5.42 9.44
CA ASN A 227 -1.81 5.31 10.89
C ASN A 227 -0.61 6.10 11.44
N ARG A 228 -0.33 7.27 10.83
CA ARG A 228 0.78 8.13 11.26
C ARG A 228 0.30 9.24 12.18
N GLY A 229 1.18 9.67 13.08
CA GLY A 229 0.86 10.77 13.98
C GLY A 229 0.38 12.03 13.23
N PRO A 230 -0.72 12.67 13.68
CA PRO A 230 -1.40 12.51 14.97
C PRO A 230 -2.51 11.42 15.02
N PHE A 231 -2.67 10.59 13.99
CA PHE A 231 -3.72 9.60 13.84
C PHE A 231 -3.25 8.18 14.22
N ASP A 232 -2.54 8.04 15.33
CA ASP A 232 -1.91 6.79 15.79
C ASP A 232 -2.80 6.02 16.79
N LEU A 233 -4.11 6.00 16.58
CA LEU A 233 -5.05 5.25 17.42
C LEU A 233 -4.89 3.72 17.33
N PRO A 234 -4.49 3.14 16.18
CA PRO A 234 -4.34 1.70 16.03
C PRO A 234 -3.23 1.09 16.85
N GLU A 235 -2.11 1.78 16.95
CA GLU A 235 -0.93 1.30 17.67
C GLU A 235 -0.97 1.73 19.14
N ALA A 236 -1.31 2.98 19.41
CA ALA A 236 -1.48 3.60 20.72
C ALA A 236 -0.56 3.00 21.81
N GLU A 237 0.76 2.98 21.57
CA GLU A 237 1.76 2.29 22.39
C GLU A 237 1.65 2.63 23.88
N SER A 238 1.31 3.87 24.19
CA SER A 238 1.15 4.33 25.57
C SER A 238 -0.11 3.80 26.29
N GLU A 239 -1.14 3.34 25.52
CA GLU A 239 -2.44 2.92 26.06
C GLU A 239 -2.68 1.41 25.91
N LEU A 240 -2.34 0.83 24.77
CA LEU A 240 -2.71 -0.52 24.36
C LEU A 240 -1.51 -1.43 24.03
N THR A 241 -0.32 -1.12 24.52
CA THR A 241 0.93 -1.85 24.31
C THR A 241 1.41 -1.76 22.85
N ALA A 242 0.77 -2.43 21.91
CA ALA A 242 1.03 -2.36 20.48
C ALA A 242 -0.29 -2.50 19.68
N GLY A 243 -1.42 -2.13 20.28
CA GLY A 243 -2.72 -2.18 19.62
C GLY A 243 -3.06 -3.54 19.06
N TYR A 244 -3.53 -3.60 17.81
CA TYR A 244 -3.92 -4.87 17.18
C TYR A 244 -2.74 -5.80 16.85
N HIS A 245 -1.51 -5.31 16.84
CA HIS A 245 -0.28 -6.10 16.61
C HIS A 245 0.23 -6.83 17.85
N THR A 246 -0.31 -6.61 19.03
CA THR A 246 0.27 -7.05 20.32
C THR A 246 0.65 -8.54 20.34
N GLU A 247 -0.12 -9.40 19.69
CA GLU A 247 0.11 -10.85 19.66
C GLU A 247 0.95 -11.31 18.44
N TYR A 248 1.25 -10.43 17.49
CA TYR A 248 2.11 -10.75 16.36
C TYR A 248 3.58 -10.55 16.71
N SER A 249 4.42 -11.54 16.45
CA SER A 249 5.83 -11.59 16.88
C SER A 249 6.82 -11.03 15.85
N GLY A 250 6.39 -10.59 14.70
CA GLY A 250 7.30 -10.14 13.63
C GLY A 250 6.82 -8.96 12.86
#